data_4c08951973f7cd5d99deb43a60455e6b
#
_entry.id   4c08951973f7cd5d99deb43a60455e6b
#
_cell.length_a   1.000
_cell.length_b   1.000
_cell.length_c   1.000
_cell.angle_alpha   90.00
_cell.angle_beta   90.00
_cell.angle_gamma   90.00
#
_symmetry.space_group_name_H-M   'P 1'
#
loop_
_entity.id
_entity.type
_entity.pdbx_description
1 polymer ?
#
loop_
_entity_poly.entity_id
_entity_poly.type
_entity_poly.pdbx_seq_one_letter_code
_entity_poly.pdbx_strand_id
1 'polypeptide(L)'
;MDAIDGSANAVRGMPFFCCSLAFSTEEKLSSVTDSVVTNLSTGDLYSASKSSGAFKNGKQISVHNEKPLYKIVGINSSGSSPELMNKLAPIFEKHHHIRHMGANALEMAMFAEGLIDIFIDLRKKIRIQDLAAGYLLIKEAGGLILDENLQPLDSDLNYDTRLSFVAAANKNILDEIFSLIK
;
A
#
# COMPACT_ATOMS: atom_id res chain seq x y z
N MET A 1 -1.37 4.13 14.81
CA MET A 1 -2.68 3.49 14.66
C MET A 1 -3.61 4.39 13.86
N ASP A 2 -4.35 3.83 12.92
CA ASP A 2 -5.59 4.42 12.39
C ASP A 2 -6.76 3.51 12.76
N ALA A 3 -7.71 4.04 13.52
CA ALA A 3 -8.85 3.26 14.01
C ALA A 3 -9.83 2.90 12.87
N ILE A 4 -10.00 3.79 11.87
CA ILE A 4 -10.88 3.57 10.71
C ILE A 4 -10.27 4.25 9.48
N ASP A 5 -9.40 3.52 8.76
CA ASP A 5 -9.00 3.89 7.41
C ASP A 5 -10.14 3.55 6.42
N GLY A 6 -10.46 4.48 5.53
CA GLY A 6 -11.64 4.39 4.68
C GLY A 6 -12.92 4.89 5.37
N SER A 7 -12.83 5.85 6.28
CA SER A 7 -13.97 6.40 7.03
C SER A 7 -15.11 6.91 6.13
N ALA A 8 -14.82 7.47 4.96
CA ALA A 8 -15.83 7.86 3.97
C ALA A 8 -16.63 6.66 3.46
N ASN A 9 -15.96 5.52 3.21
CA ASN A 9 -16.59 4.27 2.83
C ASN A 9 -17.49 3.75 3.94
N ALA A 10 -16.98 3.73 5.20
CA ALA A 10 -17.73 3.27 6.35
C ALA A 10 -19.01 4.08 6.55
N VAL A 11 -18.95 5.41 6.52
CA VAL A 11 -20.11 6.30 6.66
C VAL A 11 -21.14 6.08 5.54
N ARG A 12 -20.71 5.74 4.33
CA ARG A 12 -21.58 5.49 3.18
C ARG A 12 -22.06 4.04 3.07
N GLY A 13 -21.64 3.16 3.97
CA GLY A 13 -21.98 1.73 3.94
C GLY A 13 -21.29 0.94 2.84
N MET A 14 -20.20 1.48 2.27
CA MET A 14 -19.35 0.74 1.33
C MET A 14 -18.48 -0.25 2.11
N PRO A 15 -18.48 -1.56 1.78
CA PRO A 15 -17.82 -2.58 2.60
C PRO A 15 -16.30 -2.63 2.35
N PHE A 16 -15.60 -1.49 2.43
CA PHE A 16 -14.17 -1.38 2.22
C PHE A 16 -13.56 -0.33 3.16
N PHE A 17 -13.27 -0.75 4.37
CA PHE A 17 -12.63 0.05 5.43
C PHE A 17 -11.98 -0.88 6.45
N CYS A 18 -10.97 -0.39 7.16
CA CYS A 18 -10.17 -1.23 8.08
C CYS A 18 -9.71 -0.47 9.32
N CYS A 19 -9.27 -1.23 10.32
CA CYS A 19 -8.43 -0.76 11.41
C CYS A 19 -6.97 -1.13 11.09
N SER A 20 -6.04 -0.19 11.29
CA SER A 20 -4.62 -0.36 10.99
C SER A 20 -3.77 -0.04 12.21
N LEU A 21 -2.92 -0.98 12.62
CA LEU A 21 -2.02 -0.90 13.77
C LEU A 21 -0.60 -1.28 13.36
N ALA A 22 0.38 -0.50 13.78
CA ALA A 22 1.78 -0.83 13.69
C ALA A 22 2.48 -0.55 15.01
N PHE A 23 3.43 -1.39 15.37
CA PHE A 23 4.32 -1.20 16.50
C PHE A 23 5.76 -1.02 15.99
N SER A 24 6.47 -0.08 16.57
CA SER A 24 7.87 0.20 16.24
C SER A 24 8.68 0.37 17.52
N THR A 25 9.93 -0.06 17.47
CA THR A 25 10.90 0.08 18.58
C THR A 25 11.60 1.44 18.60
N GLU A 26 11.54 2.18 17.48
CA GLU A 26 12.13 3.51 17.30
C GLU A 26 11.17 4.41 16.52
N GLU A 27 11.43 5.70 16.48
CA GLU A 27 10.62 6.69 15.74
C GLU A 27 10.90 6.69 14.23
N LYS A 28 11.06 5.50 13.63
CA LYS A 28 11.35 5.30 12.20
C LYS A 28 10.43 4.26 11.58
N LEU A 29 10.00 4.49 10.33
CA LEU A 29 9.18 3.55 9.57
C LEU A 29 9.91 2.21 9.36
N SER A 30 11.21 2.25 9.08
CA SER A 30 12.06 1.07 8.93
C SER A 30 12.23 0.24 10.22
N SER A 31 11.88 0.81 11.37
CA SER A 31 11.94 0.17 12.70
C SER A 31 10.60 -0.46 13.12
N VAL A 32 9.57 -0.45 12.25
CA VAL A 32 8.32 -1.17 12.51
C VAL A 32 8.61 -2.66 12.57
N THR A 33 8.20 -3.29 13.69
CA THR A 33 8.44 -4.72 13.97
C THR A 33 7.20 -5.57 13.84
N ASP A 34 6.02 -5.01 14.09
CA ASP A 34 4.77 -5.74 14.07
C ASP A 34 3.66 -4.87 13.46
N SER A 35 2.76 -5.52 12.72
CA SER A 35 1.64 -4.85 12.10
C SER A 35 0.40 -5.73 12.01
N VAL A 36 -0.75 -5.08 12.09
CA VAL A 36 -2.07 -5.69 11.89
C VAL A 36 -2.95 -4.75 11.10
N VAL A 37 -3.64 -5.29 10.10
CA VAL A 37 -4.74 -4.62 9.39
C VAL A 37 -5.95 -5.53 9.44
N THR A 38 -7.05 -5.04 9.99
CA THR A 38 -8.31 -5.80 10.06
C THR A 38 -9.35 -5.17 9.13
N ASN A 39 -9.79 -5.94 8.12
CA ASN A 39 -10.93 -5.54 7.30
C ASN A 39 -12.20 -5.60 8.17
N LEU A 40 -12.76 -4.45 8.50
CA LEU A 40 -13.91 -4.34 9.42
C LEU A 40 -15.24 -4.79 8.79
N SER A 41 -15.28 -4.98 7.47
CA SER A 41 -16.48 -5.46 6.79
C SER A 41 -16.53 -6.99 6.64
N THR A 42 -15.38 -7.66 6.56
CA THR A 42 -15.30 -9.12 6.39
C THR A 42 -14.78 -9.84 7.62
N GLY A 43 -14.08 -9.15 8.53
CA GLY A 43 -13.37 -9.74 9.66
C GLY A 43 -12.01 -10.32 9.29
N ASP A 44 -11.55 -10.22 8.04
CA ASP A 44 -10.22 -10.68 7.65
C ASP A 44 -9.12 -9.92 8.39
N LEU A 45 -8.18 -10.66 8.95
CA LEU A 45 -7.03 -10.15 9.70
C LEU A 45 -5.75 -10.40 8.92
N TYR A 46 -5.07 -9.32 8.56
CA TYR A 46 -3.71 -9.34 8.01
C TYR A 46 -2.73 -9.00 9.11
N SER A 47 -1.63 -9.74 9.21
CA SER A 47 -0.58 -9.50 10.19
C SER A 47 0.80 -9.77 9.61
N ALA A 48 1.80 -9.03 10.10
CA ALA A 48 3.20 -9.30 9.81
C ALA A 48 4.05 -8.99 11.04
N SER A 49 5.11 -9.78 11.21
CA SER A 49 6.18 -9.50 12.16
C SER A 49 7.51 -9.54 11.41
N LYS A 50 8.42 -8.63 11.76
CA LYS A 50 9.71 -8.45 11.08
C LYS A 50 10.48 -9.77 11.02
N SER A 51 10.90 -10.15 9.80
CA SER A 51 11.60 -11.40 9.49
C SER A 51 10.79 -12.69 9.75
N SER A 52 9.46 -12.59 9.89
CA SER A 52 8.59 -13.74 10.15
C SER A 52 7.56 -13.99 9.04
N GLY A 53 7.49 -13.07 8.05
CA GLY A 53 6.55 -13.14 6.95
C GLY A 53 5.23 -12.42 7.24
N ALA A 54 4.37 -12.39 6.22
CA ALA A 54 3.02 -11.83 6.28
C ALA A 54 1.97 -12.94 6.26
N PHE A 55 0.83 -12.71 6.93
CA PHE A 55 -0.22 -13.69 7.11
C PHE A 55 -1.60 -13.05 6.93
N LYS A 56 -2.55 -13.83 6.39
CA LYS A 56 -3.99 -13.54 6.41
C LYS A 56 -4.72 -14.64 7.18
N ASN A 57 -5.42 -14.30 8.24
CA ASN A 57 -6.15 -15.26 9.08
C ASN A 57 -5.26 -16.46 9.50
N GLY A 58 -3.98 -16.17 9.83
CA GLY A 58 -2.99 -17.18 10.23
C GLY A 58 -2.38 -18.00 9.10
N LYS A 59 -2.78 -17.79 7.84
CA LYS A 59 -2.16 -18.42 6.66
C LYS A 59 -1.15 -17.47 6.04
N GLN A 60 0.06 -17.96 5.76
CA GLN A 60 1.10 -17.17 5.12
C GLN A 60 0.65 -16.69 3.74
N ILE A 61 0.93 -15.42 3.45
CA ILE A 61 0.66 -14.77 2.16
C ILE A 61 1.96 -14.23 1.55
N SER A 62 1.95 -14.00 0.25
CA SER A 62 3.04 -13.36 -0.48
C SER A 62 2.48 -12.58 -1.66
N VAL A 63 3.24 -11.58 -2.11
CA VAL A 63 2.93 -10.86 -3.34
C VAL A 63 2.93 -11.80 -4.54
N HIS A 64 2.16 -11.45 -5.58
CA HIS A 64 2.09 -12.25 -6.79
C HIS A 64 3.37 -12.07 -7.63
N ASN A 65 4.24 -13.08 -7.68
CA ASN A 65 5.51 -13.03 -8.41
C ASN A 65 5.44 -13.56 -9.86
N GLU A 66 4.36 -14.24 -10.23
CA GLU A 66 4.14 -14.74 -11.59
C GLU A 66 3.51 -13.65 -12.47
N LYS A 67 3.56 -13.81 -13.79
CA LYS A 67 2.84 -12.90 -14.70
C LYS A 67 1.34 -13.18 -14.61
N PRO A 68 0.55 -12.31 -13.96
CA PRO A 68 -0.89 -12.52 -13.86
C PRO A 68 -1.52 -12.37 -15.25
N LEU A 69 -2.65 -13.07 -15.48
CA LEU A 69 -3.46 -12.88 -16.69
C LEU A 69 -3.93 -11.41 -16.81
N TYR A 70 -4.26 -10.81 -15.67
CA TYR A 70 -4.63 -9.40 -15.57
C TYR A 70 -3.78 -8.74 -14.49
N LYS A 71 -3.07 -7.65 -14.85
CA LYS A 71 -2.32 -6.84 -13.89
C LYS A 71 -3.26 -5.82 -13.24
N ILE A 72 -3.40 -5.88 -11.92
CA ILE A 72 -4.23 -4.95 -11.15
C ILE A 72 -3.34 -3.85 -10.56
N VAL A 73 -3.70 -2.60 -10.84
CA VAL A 73 -3.01 -1.42 -10.35
C VAL A 73 -3.89 -0.69 -9.36
N GLY A 74 -3.50 -0.65 -8.09
CA GLY A 74 -4.02 0.26 -7.10
C GLY A 74 -3.39 1.65 -7.30
N ILE A 75 -4.19 2.69 -7.37
CA ILE A 75 -3.68 4.05 -7.52
C ILE A 75 -4.53 5.03 -6.72
N ASN A 76 -3.88 5.77 -5.81
CA ASN A 76 -4.57 6.83 -5.10
C ASN A 76 -4.35 8.17 -5.79
N SER A 77 -5.38 8.68 -6.45
CA SER A 77 -5.36 9.91 -7.23
C SER A 77 -6.25 11.03 -6.67
N SER A 78 -6.94 10.80 -5.56
CA SER A 78 -7.85 11.79 -4.94
C SER A 78 -7.12 13.07 -4.56
N GLY A 79 -7.56 14.20 -5.12
CA GLY A 79 -6.97 15.52 -4.87
C GLY A 79 -5.55 15.65 -5.42
N SER A 80 -5.20 14.90 -6.47
CA SER A 80 -3.98 15.11 -7.25
C SER A 80 -4.04 16.44 -7.99
N SER A 81 -2.86 17.06 -8.17
CA SER A 81 -2.74 18.22 -9.05
C SER A 81 -2.84 17.79 -10.53
N PRO A 82 -3.17 18.72 -11.45
CA PRO A 82 -3.16 18.44 -12.89
C PRO A 82 -1.79 17.90 -13.37
N GLU A 83 -0.69 18.42 -12.85
CA GLU A 83 0.66 17.96 -13.18
C GLU A 83 0.88 16.50 -12.80
N LEU A 84 0.44 16.10 -11.59
CA LEU A 84 0.53 14.72 -11.16
C LEU A 84 -0.37 13.81 -12.00
N MET A 85 -1.57 14.26 -12.34
CA MET A 85 -2.47 13.49 -13.21
C MET A 85 -1.86 13.28 -14.61
N ASN A 86 -1.23 14.31 -15.19
CA ASN A 86 -0.52 14.19 -16.45
C ASN A 86 0.66 13.21 -16.34
N LYS A 87 1.42 13.25 -15.24
CA LYS A 87 2.51 12.31 -14.97
C LYS A 87 2.02 10.87 -14.87
N LEU A 88 0.83 10.64 -14.33
CA LEU A 88 0.23 9.31 -14.16
C LEU A 88 -0.52 8.83 -15.42
N ALA A 89 -0.83 9.70 -16.38
CA ALA A 89 -1.60 9.37 -17.58
C ALA A 89 -1.08 8.12 -18.33
N PRO A 90 0.25 7.93 -18.54
CA PRO A 90 0.75 6.74 -19.21
C PRO A 90 0.42 5.42 -18.49
N ILE A 91 0.22 5.46 -17.17
CA ILE A 91 -0.21 4.28 -16.40
C ILE A 91 -1.66 3.92 -16.75
N PHE A 92 -2.54 4.93 -16.81
CA PHE A 92 -3.95 4.74 -17.18
C PHE A 92 -4.11 4.26 -18.63
N GLU A 93 -3.24 4.70 -19.54
CA GLU A 93 -3.23 4.26 -20.93
C GLU A 93 -2.78 2.80 -21.08
N LYS A 94 -1.78 2.39 -20.29
CA LYS A 94 -1.17 1.06 -20.39
C LYS A 94 -1.94 -0.02 -19.63
N HIS A 95 -2.53 0.33 -18.48
CA HIS A 95 -3.18 -0.63 -17.59
C HIS A 95 -4.68 -0.41 -17.53
N HIS A 96 -5.45 -1.47 -17.83
CA HIS A 96 -6.92 -1.38 -17.92
C HIS A 96 -7.64 -1.73 -16.60
N HIS A 97 -6.93 -2.35 -15.63
CA HIS A 97 -7.53 -2.77 -14.35
C HIS A 97 -7.05 -1.89 -13.20
N ILE A 98 -7.44 -0.61 -13.25
CA ILE A 98 -7.11 0.37 -12.20
C ILE A 98 -8.14 0.28 -11.06
N ARG A 99 -7.66 0.40 -9.82
CA ARG A 99 -8.48 0.45 -8.60
C ARG A 99 -8.11 1.66 -7.77
N HIS A 100 -9.11 2.26 -7.15
CA HIS A 100 -9.00 3.28 -6.11
C HIS A 100 -10.13 3.03 -5.13
N MET A 101 -9.88 2.27 -4.08
CA MET A 101 -10.94 1.76 -3.20
C MET A 101 -11.13 2.60 -1.94
N GLY A 102 -10.16 3.48 -1.63
CA GLY A 102 -10.31 4.54 -0.62
C GLY A 102 -10.05 4.11 0.82
N ALA A 103 -9.29 3.03 1.02
CA ALA A 103 -8.72 2.64 2.31
C ALA A 103 -7.29 2.12 2.07
N ASN A 104 -6.30 2.99 2.26
CA ASN A 104 -4.91 2.74 1.86
C ASN A 104 -4.30 1.53 2.57
N ALA A 105 -4.51 1.41 3.88
CA ALA A 105 -3.95 0.30 4.64
C ALA A 105 -4.54 -1.04 4.19
N LEU A 106 -5.84 -1.08 3.85
CA LEU A 106 -6.48 -2.30 3.34
C LEU A 106 -6.01 -2.63 1.92
N GLU A 107 -5.86 -1.61 1.05
CA GLU A 107 -5.31 -1.81 -0.30
C GLU A 107 -3.87 -2.34 -0.24
N MET A 108 -3.04 -1.86 0.69
CA MET A 108 -1.70 -2.39 0.93
C MET A 108 -1.71 -3.83 1.48
N ALA A 109 -2.66 -4.18 2.33
CA ALA A 109 -2.84 -5.56 2.81
C ALA A 109 -3.24 -6.49 1.66
N MET A 110 -4.14 -6.06 0.76
CA MET A 110 -4.50 -6.81 -0.45
C MET A 110 -3.34 -6.91 -1.44
N PHE A 111 -2.48 -5.91 -1.51
CA PHE A 111 -1.23 -6.01 -2.28
C PHE A 111 -0.32 -7.10 -1.70
N ALA A 112 -0.15 -7.15 -0.38
CA ALA A 112 0.65 -8.18 0.29
C ALA A 112 0.07 -9.60 0.09
N GLU A 113 -1.25 -9.73 -0.08
CA GLU A 113 -1.94 -10.99 -0.44
C GLU A 113 -1.77 -11.37 -1.91
N GLY A 114 -1.24 -10.47 -2.75
CA GLY A 114 -1.07 -10.69 -4.20
C GLY A 114 -2.32 -10.42 -5.04
N LEU A 115 -3.32 -9.72 -4.50
CA LEU A 115 -4.53 -9.31 -5.22
C LEU A 115 -4.34 -8.02 -6.02
N ILE A 116 -3.32 -7.24 -5.67
CA ILE A 116 -2.89 -6.01 -6.36
C ILE A 116 -1.41 -6.19 -6.70
N ASP A 117 -1.02 -5.92 -7.96
CA ASP A 117 0.35 -6.12 -8.43
C ASP A 117 1.21 -4.87 -8.27
N ILE A 118 0.56 -3.70 -8.28
CA ILE A 118 1.18 -2.37 -8.21
C ILE A 118 0.30 -1.50 -7.32
N PHE A 119 0.90 -0.75 -6.39
CA PHE A 119 0.16 0.28 -5.66
C PHE A 119 0.93 1.60 -5.64
N ILE A 120 0.27 2.70 -6.04
CA ILE A 120 0.89 4.00 -6.28
C ILE A 120 0.15 5.08 -5.51
N ASP A 121 0.88 5.84 -4.69
CA ASP A 121 0.44 7.10 -4.13
C ASP A 121 1.57 8.14 -4.20
N LEU A 122 1.53 9.02 -5.18
CA LEU A 122 2.53 10.07 -5.41
C LEU A 122 2.04 11.47 -5.03
N ARG A 123 0.96 11.55 -4.24
CA ARG A 123 0.32 12.82 -3.89
C ARG A 123 1.03 13.60 -2.76
N LYS A 124 1.96 12.98 -2.02
CA LYS A 124 2.50 13.47 -0.73
C LYS A 124 1.38 13.76 0.28
N LYS A 125 0.40 12.84 0.36
CA LYS A 125 -0.78 12.98 1.22
C LYS A 125 -1.03 11.80 2.14
N ILE A 126 -0.42 10.63 1.88
CA ILE A 126 -0.62 9.49 2.77
C ILE A 126 -0.03 9.78 4.15
N ARG A 127 -0.84 9.56 5.17
CA ARG A 127 -0.42 9.75 6.56
C ARG A 127 0.38 8.56 7.02
N ILE A 128 1.30 8.77 7.94
CA ILE A 128 2.16 7.70 8.45
C ILE A 128 1.35 6.57 9.13
N GLN A 129 0.26 6.89 9.81
CA GLN A 129 -0.60 5.91 10.46
C GLN A 129 -1.36 5.02 9.45
N ASP A 130 -1.65 5.52 8.25
CA ASP A 130 -2.29 4.75 7.17
C ASP A 130 -1.27 3.84 6.45
N LEU A 131 0.01 4.22 6.49
CA LEU A 131 1.09 3.57 5.77
C LEU A 131 1.81 2.49 6.59
N ALA A 132 2.08 2.76 7.88
CA ALA A 132 3.07 2.00 8.65
C ALA A 132 2.79 0.49 8.74
N ALA A 133 1.53 0.08 8.92
CA ALA A 133 1.18 -1.34 8.95
C ALA A 133 1.31 -1.98 7.57
N GLY A 134 0.80 -1.32 6.52
CA GLY A 134 0.90 -1.78 5.14
C GLY A 134 2.34 -1.88 4.65
N TYR A 135 3.21 -0.96 5.09
CA TYR A 135 4.64 -1.00 4.79
C TYR A 135 5.28 -2.32 5.23
N LEU A 136 5.07 -2.74 6.49
CA LEU A 136 5.63 -3.99 6.98
C LEU A 136 5.00 -5.20 6.28
N LEU A 137 3.66 -5.21 6.09
CA LEU A 137 2.97 -6.26 5.35
C LEU A 137 3.56 -6.47 3.96
N ILE A 138 3.76 -5.39 3.18
CA ILE A 138 4.36 -5.45 1.85
C ILE A 138 5.77 -6.04 1.89
N LYS A 139 6.61 -5.57 2.80
CA LYS A 139 7.99 -6.07 2.93
C LYS A 139 8.06 -7.54 3.31
N GLU A 140 7.29 -7.94 4.30
CA GLU A 140 7.26 -9.32 4.79
C GLU A 140 6.58 -10.29 3.82
N ALA A 141 5.71 -9.78 2.92
CA ALA A 141 5.16 -10.54 1.80
C ALA A 141 6.11 -10.66 0.59
N GLY A 142 7.30 -10.04 0.64
CA GLY A 142 8.30 -10.08 -0.43
C GLY A 142 8.11 -9.01 -1.52
N GLY A 143 7.25 -8.02 -1.31
CA GLY A 143 7.05 -6.88 -2.20
C GLY A 143 8.12 -5.81 -2.04
N LEU A 144 8.23 -4.95 -3.03
CA LEU A 144 9.08 -3.76 -3.03
C LEU A 144 8.22 -2.53 -2.75
N ILE A 145 8.74 -1.62 -1.92
CA ILE A 145 8.12 -0.32 -1.66
C ILE A 145 9.21 0.76 -1.60
N LEU A 146 9.12 1.73 -2.49
CA LEU A 146 10.10 2.80 -2.67
C LEU A 146 9.41 4.17 -2.66
N ASP A 147 10.18 5.21 -2.40
CA ASP A 147 9.73 6.59 -2.56
C ASP A 147 9.68 7.03 -4.05
N GLU A 148 9.29 8.28 -4.28
CA GLU A 148 9.23 8.87 -5.63
C GLU A 148 10.59 9.02 -6.32
N ASN A 149 11.71 8.85 -5.60
CA ASN A 149 13.10 8.94 -6.07
C ASN A 149 13.78 7.59 -6.22
N LEU A 150 13.02 6.48 -6.14
CA LEU A 150 13.55 5.10 -6.20
C LEU A 150 14.42 4.73 -4.99
N GLN A 151 14.30 5.44 -3.88
CA GLN A 151 15.01 5.10 -2.65
C GLN A 151 14.13 4.22 -1.76
N PRO A 152 14.73 3.38 -0.91
CA PRO A 152 13.98 2.66 0.11
C PRO A 152 13.12 3.64 0.92
N LEU A 153 11.82 3.36 1.00
CA LEU A 153 10.90 4.22 1.73
C LEU A 153 11.22 4.17 3.22
N ASP A 154 11.59 5.30 3.79
CA ASP A 154 11.75 5.49 5.23
C ASP A 154 11.36 6.91 5.63
N SER A 155 10.98 7.09 6.89
CA SER A 155 10.59 8.39 7.44
C SER A 155 10.46 8.31 8.95
N ASP A 156 10.47 9.47 9.61
CA ASP A 156 10.08 9.56 11.01
C ASP A 156 8.60 9.21 11.18
N LEU A 157 8.28 8.49 12.26
CA LEU A 157 6.91 8.16 12.67
C LEU A 157 6.23 9.36 13.33
N ASN A 158 6.19 10.49 12.60
CA ASN A 158 5.56 11.71 13.06
C ASN A 158 4.15 11.83 12.47
N TYR A 159 3.17 12.24 13.27
CA TYR A 159 1.78 12.41 12.87
C TYR A 159 1.60 13.36 11.66
N ASP A 160 2.43 14.39 11.56
CA ASP A 160 2.38 15.36 10.46
C ASP A 160 3.08 14.90 9.18
N THR A 161 3.79 13.76 9.23
CA THR A 161 4.48 13.20 8.07
C THR A 161 3.49 12.82 6.98
N ARG A 162 3.80 13.25 5.75
CA ARG A 162 3.07 12.91 4.53
C ARG A 162 4.04 12.38 3.49
N LEU A 163 3.73 11.20 2.96
CA LEU A 163 4.63 10.47 2.07
C LEU A 163 4.02 10.23 0.70
N SER A 164 4.89 9.85 -0.21
CA SER A 164 4.59 9.26 -1.51
C SER A 164 5.31 7.93 -1.61
N PHE A 165 4.71 6.96 -2.31
CA PHE A 165 5.38 5.69 -2.56
C PHE A 165 4.88 5.02 -3.84
N VAL A 166 5.71 4.10 -4.33
CA VAL A 166 5.34 3.09 -5.32
C VAL A 166 5.66 1.72 -4.73
N ALA A 167 4.68 0.84 -4.70
CA ALA A 167 4.87 -0.57 -4.37
C ALA A 167 4.67 -1.44 -5.61
N ALA A 168 5.51 -2.45 -5.76
CA ALA A 168 5.45 -3.41 -6.87
C ALA A 168 5.79 -4.82 -6.37
N ALA A 169 5.15 -5.83 -6.96
CA ALA A 169 5.36 -7.22 -6.57
C ALA A 169 6.79 -7.72 -6.87
N ASN A 170 7.45 -7.13 -7.86
CA ASN A 170 8.84 -7.45 -8.21
C ASN A 170 9.53 -6.29 -8.93
N LYS A 171 10.86 -6.44 -9.12
CA LYS A 171 11.69 -5.40 -9.75
C LYS A 171 11.28 -5.09 -11.20
N ASN A 172 10.88 -6.08 -11.99
CA ASN A 172 10.51 -5.85 -13.39
C ASN A 172 9.27 -4.95 -13.50
N ILE A 173 8.28 -5.18 -12.64
CA ILE A 173 7.07 -4.36 -12.55
C ILE A 173 7.43 -2.96 -12.05
N LEU A 174 8.31 -2.85 -11.07
CA LEU A 174 8.78 -1.57 -10.55
C LEU A 174 9.46 -0.73 -11.63
N ASP A 175 10.43 -1.33 -12.36
CA ASP A 175 11.16 -0.67 -13.44
C ASP A 175 10.22 -0.23 -14.58
N GLU A 176 9.21 -1.05 -14.90
CA GLU A 176 8.15 -0.71 -15.85
C GLU A 176 7.40 0.56 -15.44
N ILE A 177 6.92 0.62 -14.18
CA ILE A 177 6.17 1.78 -13.68
C ILE A 177 7.01 3.04 -13.70
N PHE A 178 8.24 2.97 -13.21
CA PHE A 178 9.11 4.15 -13.21
C PHE A 178 9.50 4.61 -14.61
N SER A 179 9.53 3.72 -15.62
CA SER A 179 9.72 4.12 -17.01
C SER A 179 8.55 4.91 -17.59
N LEU A 180 7.34 4.73 -17.03
CA LEU A 180 6.12 5.41 -17.47
C LEU A 180 5.94 6.78 -16.81
N ILE A 181 6.44 6.97 -15.58
CA ILE A 181 6.20 8.17 -14.77
C ILE A 181 7.43 9.11 -14.66
N LYS A 182 8.41 8.91 -15.52
CA LYS A 182 9.61 9.80 -15.59
C LYS A 182 9.29 11.18 -16.10
#